data_fd571f0f5b81689f540249d47669f763
#
_entry.id   fd571f0f5b81689f540249d47669f763
#
_cell.length_a   1.000
_cell.length_b   1.000
_cell.length_c   1.000
_cell.angle_alpha   90.00
_cell.angle_beta   90.00
_cell.angle_gamma   90.00
#
_symmetry.space_group_name_H-M   'P 1'
#
loop_
_entity.id
_entity.type
_entity.pdbx_description
1 polymer ?
#
loop_
_entity_poly.entity_id
_entity_poly.type
_entity_poly.pdbx_seq_one_letter_code
_entity_poly.pdbx_strand_id
1 'polypeptide(L)'
;TVKINDDYELGQQMYIWEMATAVAAHFMGVNPFDQPDVEATKKHTRAVIADLDKRGELADEKPAITFEQAEIFGNINGATPADVIRNFMKQAKAGDYICLQVFLIPSQETNEAVNSLRKVLACQYTLPVACGYGPRYLHSTGQLHKGDAGNGLFIQLTQDFSLDVDVPDSIGEEKSFLTFSALKAAQAKGDRQALTEAGRRIIRIHFKKNPVDGLKTIVNGL
;
A
#
# COMPACT_ATOMS: atom_id res chain seq x y z
N THR A 1 -27.17 1.22 12.73
CA THR A 1 -27.71 0.88 11.38
C THR A 1 -28.66 1.97 10.98
N VAL A 2 -28.47 2.55 9.79
CA VAL A 2 -29.40 3.50 9.17
C VAL A 2 -30.14 2.74 8.07
N LYS A 3 -31.47 2.79 8.12
CA LYS A 3 -32.32 2.22 7.06
C LYS A 3 -32.43 3.23 5.93
N ILE A 4 -32.17 2.81 4.70
CA ILE A 4 -32.31 3.61 3.48
C ILE A 4 -33.45 2.99 2.67
N ASN A 5 -34.45 3.78 2.31
CA ASN A 5 -35.63 3.28 1.60
C ASN A 5 -35.59 3.61 0.09
N ASP A 6 -34.84 4.65 -0.30
CA ASP A 6 -34.66 5.07 -1.69
C ASP A 6 -33.35 5.78 -1.95
N ASP A 7 -33.07 6.15 -3.19
CA ASP A 7 -31.85 6.81 -3.60
C ASP A 7 -31.70 8.23 -3.05
N TYR A 8 -32.81 8.92 -2.76
CA TYR A 8 -32.78 10.25 -2.15
C TYR A 8 -32.31 10.17 -0.71
N GLU A 9 -32.76 9.16 0.05
CA GLU A 9 -32.29 8.95 1.42
C GLU A 9 -30.81 8.59 1.46
N LEU A 10 -30.27 7.88 0.44
CA LEU A 10 -28.85 7.66 0.29
C LEU A 10 -28.10 8.99 0.12
N GLY A 11 -28.57 9.88 -0.76
CA GLY A 11 -28.02 11.22 -0.95
C GLY A 11 -28.07 12.06 0.33
N GLN A 12 -29.17 11.98 1.10
CA GLN A 12 -29.29 12.63 2.40
C GLN A 12 -28.23 12.12 3.39
N GLN A 13 -27.97 10.82 3.42
CA GLN A 13 -26.94 10.25 4.30
C GLN A 13 -25.55 10.75 3.92
N MET A 14 -25.21 10.82 2.64
CA MET A 14 -23.94 11.40 2.19
C MET A 14 -23.79 12.84 2.70
N TYR A 15 -24.78 13.69 2.49
CA TYR A 15 -24.78 15.08 2.95
C TYR A 15 -24.62 15.19 4.48
N ILE A 16 -25.37 14.40 5.24
CA ILE A 16 -25.31 14.39 6.71
C ILE A 16 -23.90 14.04 7.20
N TRP A 17 -23.26 13.03 6.60
CA TRP A 17 -21.92 12.63 7.00
C TRP A 17 -20.84 13.63 6.58
N GLU A 18 -20.99 14.28 5.44
CA GLU A 18 -20.10 15.40 5.02
C GLU A 18 -20.21 16.58 5.99
N MET A 19 -21.44 16.98 6.33
CA MET A 19 -21.68 18.03 7.32
C MET A 19 -21.17 17.65 8.72
N ALA A 20 -21.41 16.42 9.17
CA ALA A 20 -20.91 15.94 10.44
C ALA A 20 -19.38 15.97 10.50
N THR A 21 -18.71 15.60 9.40
CA THR A 21 -17.24 15.66 9.27
C THR A 21 -16.75 17.11 9.37
N ALA A 22 -17.37 18.04 8.65
CA ALA A 22 -17.00 19.47 8.69
C ALA A 22 -17.18 20.07 10.09
N VAL A 23 -18.30 19.76 10.75
CA VAL A 23 -18.59 20.23 12.11
C VAL A 23 -17.61 19.64 13.13
N ALA A 24 -17.35 18.32 13.06
CA ALA A 24 -16.39 17.66 13.94
C ALA A 24 -14.98 18.26 13.77
N ALA A 25 -14.53 18.46 12.52
CA ALA A 25 -13.25 19.06 12.20
C ALA A 25 -13.12 20.51 12.74
N HIS A 26 -14.20 21.31 12.70
CA HIS A 26 -14.22 22.63 13.30
C HIS A 26 -13.92 22.57 14.81
N PHE A 27 -14.58 21.67 15.55
CA PHE A 27 -14.32 21.52 16.99
C PHE A 27 -12.94 20.94 17.30
N MET A 28 -12.38 20.13 16.39
CA MET A 28 -11.02 19.58 16.50
C MET A 28 -9.93 20.58 16.07
N GLY A 29 -10.28 21.71 15.47
CA GLY A 29 -9.34 22.70 14.96
C GLY A 29 -8.52 22.22 13.76
N VAL A 30 -9.07 21.32 12.93
CA VAL A 30 -8.43 20.78 11.73
C VAL A 30 -9.22 21.09 10.47
N ASN A 31 -8.52 21.18 9.32
CA ASN A 31 -9.17 21.32 8.02
C ASN A 31 -9.45 19.94 7.41
N PRO A 32 -10.70 19.50 7.28
CA PRO A 32 -11.04 18.18 6.75
C PRO A 32 -10.87 18.08 5.23
N PHE A 33 -10.64 19.19 4.53
CA PHE A 33 -10.51 19.27 3.09
C PHE A 33 -9.04 19.29 2.62
N ASP A 34 -8.09 19.32 3.56
CA ASP A 34 -6.67 19.37 3.27
C ASP A 34 -6.07 17.95 3.25
N GLN A 35 -5.24 17.65 2.23
CA GLN A 35 -4.63 16.33 2.03
C GLN A 35 -3.13 16.44 1.66
N PRO A 36 -2.29 17.06 2.49
CA PRO A 36 -0.90 17.31 2.17
C PRO A 36 -0.08 16.05 1.89
N ASP A 37 -0.35 14.96 2.58
CA ASP A 37 0.41 13.71 2.45
C ASP A 37 0.08 12.94 1.16
N VAL A 38 -1.13 13.09 0.63
CA VAL A 38 -1.51 12.55 -0.67
C VAL A 38 -0.76 13.27 -1.79
N GLU A 39 -0.59 14.59 -1.69
CA GLU A 39 0.19 15.38 -2.64
C GLU A 39 1.68 14.98 -2.62
N ALA A 40 2.26 14.68 -1.46
CA ALA A 40 3.62 14.14 -1.37
C ALA A 40 3.77 12.84 -2.17
N THR A 41 2.86 11.89 -2.02
CA THR A 41 2.85 10.65 -2.80
C THR A 41 2.74 10.91 -4.30
N LYS A 42 1.87 11.83 -4.74
CA LYS A 42 1.73 12.21 -6.16
C LYS A 42 3.02 12.83 -6.71
N LYS A 43 3.69 13.69 -5.95
CA LYS A 43 4.97 14.30 -6.32
C LYS A 43 6.03 13.23 -6.57
N HIS A 44 6.20 12.29 -5.65
CA HIS A 44 7.16 11.19 -5.80
C HIS A 44 6.80 10.28 -6.98
N THR A 45 5.53 9.93 -7.14
CA THR A 45 5.07 9.13 -8.29
C THR A 45 5.38 9.82 -9.62
N ARG A 46 5.11 11.13 -9.75
CA ARG A 46 5.45 11.91 -10.96
C ARG A 46 6.95 11.92 -11.22
N ALA A 47 7.78 12.04 -10.18
CA ALA A 47 9.22 11.99 -10.33
C ALA A 47 9.72 10.64 -10.84
N VAL A 48 9.15 9.53 -10.33
CA VAL A 48 9.45 8.17 -10.80
C VAL A 48 9.04 7.97 -12.26
N ILE A 49 7.85 8.46 -12.66
CA ILE A 49 7.35 8.39 -14.04
C ILE A 49 8.24 9.24 -14.98
N ALA A 50 8.65 10.44 -14.57
CA ALA A 50 9.53 11.28 -15.36
C ALA A 50 10.93 10.68 -15.51
N ASP A 51 11.41 9.92 -14.54
CA ASP A 51 12.67 9.19 -14.65
C ASP A 51 12.52 7.97 -15.58
N LEU A 52 11.40 7.26 -15.52
CA LEU A 52 11.05 6.19 -16.45
C LEU A 52 11.02 6.68 -17.90
N ASP A 53 10.36 7.81 -18.17
CA ASP A 53 10.28 8.41 -19.51
C ASP A 53 11.67 8.69 -20.10
N LYS A 54 12.62 9.15 -19.25
CA LYS A 54 13.99 9.43 -19.67
C LYS A 54 14.86 8.21 -19.88
N ARG A 55 14.66 7.16 -19.08
CA ARG A 55 15.52 5.96 -19.06
C ARG A 55 14.98 4.82 -19.90
N GLY A 56 13.68 4.81 -20.16
CA GLY A 56 12.95 3.68 -20.77
C GLY A 56 12.68 2.53 -19.79
N GLU A 57 13.15 2.59 -18.55
CA GLU A 57 12.94 1.58 -17.52
C GLU A 57 12.89 2.22 -16.12
N LEU A 58 12.20 1.54 -15.19
CA LEU A 58 12.19 1.98 -13.80
C LEU A 58 13.58 1.79 -13.19
N ALA A 59 14.02 2.80 -12.43
CA ALA A 59 15.30 2.72 -11.73
C ALA A 59 15.33 1.53 -10.78
N ASP A 60 16.35 0.68 -10.95
CA ASP A 60 16.61 -0.45 -10.09
C ASP A 60 16.84 -0.02 -8.64
N GLU A 61 16.25 -0.77 -7.73
CA GLU A 61 16.52 -0.67 -6.31
C GLU A 61 17.26 -1.92 -5.86
N LYS A 62 18.36 -1.74 -5.14
CA LYS A 62 19.08 -2.88 -4.59
C LYS A 62 18.31 -3.48 -3.42
N PRO A 63 17.90 -4.76 -3.47
CA PRO A 63 17.28 -5.42 -2.34
C PRO A 63 18.27 -5.54 -1.16
N ALA A 64 17.76 -5.43 0.06
CA ALA A 64 18.53 -5.72 1.26
C ALA A 64 18.83 -7.22 1.37
N ILE A 65 17.86 -8.06 0.98
CA ILE A 65 17.98 -9.52 1.00
C ILE A 65 17.26 -10.08 -0.21
N THR A 66 17.87 -11.09 -0.85
CA THR A 66 17.26 -11.84 -1.95
C THR A 66 17.06 -13.30 -1.52
N PHE A 67 15.83 -13.77 -1.63
CA PHE A 67 15.43 -15.16 -1.50
C PHE A 67 15.03 -15.72 -2.87
N GLU A 68 14.84 -17.03 -2.96
CA GLU A 68 14.46 -17.66 -4.23
C GLU A 68 13.13 -17.13 -4.80
N GLN A 69 12.15 -16.84 -3.93
CA GLN A 69 10.79 -16.45 -4.31
C GLN A 69 10.53 -14.95 -4.16
N ALA A 70 11.35 -14.24 -3.38
CA ALA A 70 11.08 -12.85 -3.04
C ALA A 70 12.35 -12.04 -2.78
N GLU A 71 12.26 -10.76 -3.00
CA GLU A 71 13.25 -9.75 -2.63
C GLU A 71 12.70 -8.84 -1.54
N ILE A 72 13.54 -8.51 -0.58
CA ILE A 72 13.18 -7.66 0.55
C ILE A 72 13.89 -6.32 0.44
N PHE A 73 13.14 -5.25 0.61
CA PHE A 73 13.65 -3.89 0.62
C PHE A 73 13.30 -3.20 1.94
N GLY A 74 14.27 -2.51 2.50
CA GLY A 74 14.18 -1.84 3.79
C GLY A 74 15.41 -2.14 4.65
N ASN A 75 15.53 -1.44 5.77
CA ASN A 75 16.63 -1.67 6.72
C ASN A 75 16.28 -2.81 7.68
N ILE A 76 16.41 -4.04 7.21
CA ILE A 76 16.00 -5.25 7.94
C ILE A 76 16.87 -6.44 7.53
N ASN A 77 16.93 -7.46 8.39
CA ASN A 77 17.60 -8.73 8.12
C ASN A 77 16.72 -9.92 8.52
N GLY A 78 17.10 -11.11 8.06
CA GLY A 78 16.44 -12.38 8.37
C GLY A 78 16.98 -13.51 7.50
N ALA A 79 16.95 -14.73 8.01
CA ALA A 79 17.38 -15.93 7.28
C ALA A 79 16.30 -16.46 6.33
N THR A 80 15.02 -16.14 6.60
CA THR A 80 13.85 -16.47 5.79
C THR A 80 12.95 -15.24 5.68
N PRO A 81 12.02 -15.19 4.70
CA PRO A 81 11.03 -14.10 4.64
C PRO A 81 10.17 -13.98 5.91
N ALA A 82 9.86 -15.08 6.57
CA ALA A 82 9.17 -15.08 7.87
C ALA A 82 10.03 -14.45 8.98
N ASP A 83 11.35 -14.75 9.02
CA ASP A 83 12.28 -14.12 9.98
C ASP A 83 12.38 -12.61 9.76
N VAL A 84 12.34 -12.15 8.51
CA VAL A 84 12.30 -10.72 8.18
C VAL A 84 11.08 -10.07 8.82
N ILE A 85 9.90 -10.66 8.66
CA ILE A 85 8.67 -10.15 9.29
C ILE A 85 8.79 -10.20 10.80
N ARG A 86 9.24 -11.31 11.40
CA ARG A 86 9.47 -11.38 12.86
C ARG A 86 10.40 -10.29 13.36
N ASN A 87 11.50 -10.05 12.66
CA ASN A 87 12.47 -9.01 13.02
C ASN A 87 11.89 -7.60 12.86
N PHE A 88 11.10 -7.38 11.79
CA PHE A 88 10.39 -6.12 11.58
C PHE A 88 9.40 -5.84 12.72
N MET A 89 8.65 -6.86 13.14
CA MET A 89 7.65 -6.76 14.19
C MET A 89 8.24 -6.55 15.59
N LYS A 90 9.55 -6.75 15.81
CA LYS A 90 10.22 -6.35 17.07
C LYS A 90 10.18 -4.84 17.34
N GLN A 91 9.89 -4.05 16.32
CA GLN A 91 9.69 -2.60 16.46
C GLN A 91 8.29 -2.22 16.95
N ALA A 92 7.38 -3.19 17.07
CA ALA A 92 6.00 -2.95 17.49
C ALA A 92 5.92 -2.54 18.96
N LYS A 93 5.01 -1.62 19.25
CA LYS A 93 4.72 -1.09 20.60
C LYS A 93 3.22 -1.18 20.88
N ALA A 94 2.84 -1.05 22.12
CA ALA A 94 1.44 -0.94 22.49
C ALA A 94 0.79 0.28 21.81
N GLY A 95 -0.39 0.08 21.22
CA GLY A 95 -1.09 1.10 20.45
C GLY A 95 -0.71 1.18 18.95
N ASP A 96 0.24 0.37 18.51
CA ASP A 96 0.59 0.25 17.10
C ASP A 96 -0.48 -0.56 16.32
N TYR A 97 -0.43 -0.45 14.99
CA TYR A 97 -1.18 -1.30 14.05
C TYR A 97 -0.29 -1.76 12.91
N ILE A 98 -0.65 -2.85 12.27
CA ILE A 98 0.01 -3.36 11.06
C ILE A 98 -0.83 -2.97 9.84
N CYS A 99 -0.19 -2.56 8.76
CA CYS A 99 -0.85 -2.30 7.49
C CYS A 99 -0.23 -3.10 6.35
N LEU A 100 -1.01 -3.98 5.73
CA LEU A 100 -0.64 -4.67 4.50
C LEU A 100 -1.05 -3.81 3.30
N GLN A 101 -0.06 -3.31 2.57
CA GLN A 101 -0.23 -2.53 1.35
C GLN A 101 -0.04 -3.46 0.14
N VAL A 102 -1.15 -3.90 -0.48
CA VAL A 102 -1.14 -5.00 -1.44
C VAL A 102 -1.15 -4.47 -2.88
N PHE A 103 0.00 -4.52 -3.55
CA PHE A 103 0.16 -4.21 -4.98
C PHE A 103 0.27 -5.49 -5.84
N LEU A 104 -0.41 -6.54 -5.42
CA LEU A 104 -0.51 -7.80 -6.16
C LEU A 104 -1.71 -7.78 -7.13
N ILE A 105 -1.78 -8.76 -8.03
CA ILE A 105 -2.96 -8.97 -8.88
C ILE A 105 -4.08 -9.54 -8.00
N PRO A 106 -5.25 -8.89 -7.95
CA PRO A 106 -6.39 -9.41 -7.19
C PRO A 106 -6.92 -10.69 -7.84
N SER A 107 -7.01 -11.76 -7.05
CA SER A 107 -7.71 -13.00 -7.37
C SER A 107 -8.30 -13.57 -6.09
N GLN A 108 -9.11 -14.60 -6.18
CA GLN A 108 -9.62 -15.29 -5.00
C GLN A 108 -8.44 -15.87 -4.18
N GLU A 109 -7.50 -16.53 -4.85
CA GLU A 109 -6.34 -17.17 -4.22
C GLU A 109 -5.42 -16.12 -3.54
N THR A 110 -5.18 -14.99 -4.20
CA THR A 110 -4.40 -13.87 -3.63
C THR A 110 -5.11 -13.32 -2.40
N ASN A 111 -6.43 -13.12 -2.47
CA ASN A 111 -7.22 -12.63 -1.34
C ASN A 111 -7.18 -13.59 -0.14
N GLU A 112 -7.28 -14.90 -0.38
CA GLU A 112 -7.20 -15.92 0.66
C GLU A 112 -5.80 -15.95 1.31
N ALA A 113 -4.74 -15.91 0.51
CA ALA A 113 -3.37 -15.89 1.00
C ALA A 113 -3.05 -14.63 1.81
N VAL A 114 -3.45 -13.44 1.35
CA VAL A 114 -3.31 -12.17 2.07
C VAL A 114 -4.12 -12.18 3.36
N ASN A 115 -5.36 -12.70 3.35
CA ASN A 115 -6.18 -12.83 4.55
C ASN A 115 -5.59 -13.81 5.56
N SER A 116 -4.93 -14.87 5.10
CA SER A 116 -4.22 -15.81 5.97
C SER A 116 -3.05 -15.12 6.67
N LEU A 117 -2.23 -14.36 5.93
CA LEU A 117 -1.15 -13.56 6.51
C LEU A 117 -1.70 -12.54 7.53
N ARG A 118 -2.78 -11.83 7.17
CA ARG A 118 -3.43 -10.86 8.07
C ARG A 118 -3.87 -11.50 9.38
N LYS A 119 -4.49 -12.69 9.32
CA LYS A 119 -4.94 -13.43 10.52
C LYS A 119 -3.77 -13.86 11.40
N VAL A 120 -2.72 -14.42 10.80
CA VAL A 120 -1.53 -14.85 11.56
C VAL A 120 -0.89 -13.66 12.26
N LEU A 121 -0.68 -12.54 11.57
CA LEU A 121 -0.10 -11.33 12.15
C LEU A 121 -0.97 -10.78 13.30
N ALA A 122 -2.29 -10.72 13.12
CA ALA A 122 -3.21 -10.23 14.15
C ALA A 122 -3.17 -11.11 15.40
N CYS A 123 -3.18 -12.44 15.23
CA CYS A 123 -3.15 -13.38 16.35
C CYS A 123 -1.80 -13.37 17.07
N GLN A 124 -0.69 -13.37 16.31
CA GLN A 124 0.65 -13.52 16.89
C GLN A 124 1.11 -12.26 17.63
N TYR A 125 0.78 -11.08 17.10
CA TYR A 125 1.22 -9.81 17.68
C TYR A 125 0.15 -9.07 18.48
N THR A 126 -1.08 -9.57 18.49
CA THR A 126 -2.23 -8.94 19.19
C THR A 126 -2.40 -7.47 18.82
N LEU A 127 -2.18 -7.15 17.52
CA LEU A 127 -2.31 -5.81 16.95
C LEU A 127 -3.42 -5.80 15.90
N PRO A 128 -4.14 -4.67 15.73
CA PRO A 128 -5.02 -4.47 14.59
C PRO A 128 -4.25 -4.59 13.27
N VAL A 129 -4.81 -5.28 12.28
CA VAL A 129 -4.19 -5.41 10.95
C VAL A 129 -5.13 -4.86 9.89
N ALA A 130 -4.79 -3.68 9.37
CA ALA A 130 -5.41 -3.11 8.18
C ALA A 130 -4.84 -3.76 6.92
N CYS A 131 -5.64 -3.80 5.86
CA CYS A 131 -5.21 -4.32 4.57
C CYS A 131 -5.91 -3.54 3.46
N GLY A 132 -5.15 -3.09 2.47
CA GLY A 132 -5.68 -2.37 1.32
C GLY A 132 -4.95 -2.69 0.02
N TYR A 133 -5.71 -2.85 -1.07
CA TYR A 133 -5.12 -2.98 -2.41
C TYR A 133 -4.68 -1.62 -2.94
N GLY A 134 -3.41 -1.53 -3.32
CA GLY A 134 -2.85 -0.39 -4.03
C GLY A 134 -3.05 -0.49 -5.54
N PRO A 135 -3.25 0.64 -6.22
CA PRO A 135 -3.17 2.01 -5.69
C PRO A 135 -4.47 2.52 -5.02
N ARG A 136 -5.55 1.74 -5.01
CA ARG A 136 -6.88 2.19 -4.55
C ARG A 136 -6.88 2.75 -3.13
N TYR A 137 -6.16 2.12 -2.17
CA TYR A 137 -6.12 2.61 -0.79
C TYR A 137 -5.47 4.01 -0.66
N LEU A 138 -4.66 4.44 -1.64
CA LEU A 138 -4.05 5.78 -1.62
C LEU A 138 -5.11 6.90 -1.60
N HIS A 139 -6.30 6.62 -2.15
CA HIS A 139 -7.43 7.56 -2.21
C HIS A 139 -8.40 7.44 -1.01
N SER A 140 -8.06 6.64 0.00
CA SER A 140 -8.87 6.46 1.22
C SER A 140 -8.01 6.58 2.47
N THR A 141 -7.21 5.56 2.78
CA THR A 141 -6.38 5.51 3.98
C THR A 141 -4.97 6.08 3.79
N GLY A 142 -4.60 6.45 2.56
CA GLY A 142 -3.24 6.93 2.25
C GLY A 142 -2.82 8.18 3.02
N GLN A 143 -3.74 9.12 3.28
CA GLN A 143 -3.51 10.29 4.12
C GLN A 143 -3.23 9.85 5.57
N LEU A 144 -4.07 8.96 6.12
CA LEU A 144 -3.94 8.47 7.48
C LEU A 144 -2.59 7.79 7.73
N HIS A 145 -2.13 6.96 6.79
CA HIS A 145 -0.86 6.24 6.92
C HIS A 145 0.36 7.16 7.12
N LYS A 146 0.30 8.37 6.60
CA LYS A 146 1.38 9.37 6.68
C LYS A 146 1.16 10.40 7.76
N GLY A 147 -0.10 10.79 7.99
CA GLY A 147 -0.48 11.84 8.92
C GLY A 147 -0.87 11.35 10.33
N ASP A 148 -0.84 10.05 10.59
CA ASP A 148 -1.14 9.48 11.91
C ASP A 148 -0.05 9.77 12.95
N ALA A 149 -0.23 9.26 14.16
CA ALA A 149 0.72 9.40 15.27
C ALA A 149 2.06 8.64 15.08
N GLY A 150 2.34 8.07 13.90
CA GLY A 150 3.54 7.28 13.64
C GLY A 150 3.49 5.85 14.18
N ASN A 151 2.30 5.36 14.48
CA ASN A 151 2.08 4.06 15.08
C ASN A 151 1.80 2.93 14.07
N GLY A 152 1.94 3.18 12.76
CA GLY A 152 1.84 2.18 11.71
C GLY A 152 3.13 1.38 11.50
N LEU A 153 3.00 0.06 11.29
CA LEU A 153 4.02 -0.82 10.73
C LEU A 153 3.53 -1.29 9.35
N PHE A 154 4.22 -0.88 8.29
CA PHE A 154 3.77 -1.11 6.93
C PHE A 154 4.55 -2.25 6.27
N ILE A 155 3.82 -3.22 5.71
CA ILE A 155 4.37 -4.29 4.89
C ILE A 155 3.79 -4.13 3.49
N GLN A 156 4.60 -3.62 2.55
CA GLN A 156 4.21 -3.45 1.17
C GLN A 156 4.52 -4.73 0.39
N LEU A 157 3.50 -5.31 -0.24
CA LEU A 157 3.58 -6.52 -1.05
C LEU A 157 3.49 -6.14 -2.52
N THR A 158 4.50 -6.45 -3.31
CA THR A 158 4.58 -6.15 -4.74
C THR A 158 4.97 -7.39 -5.53
N GLN A 159 4.72 -7.42 -6.84
CA GLN A 159 5.09 -8.52 -7.73
C GLN A 159 5.50 -8.02 -9.11
N ASP A 160 6.17 -8.88 -9.88
CA ASP A 160 6.29 -8.71 -11.32
C ASP A 160 4.97 -9.05 -12.02
N PHE A 161 4.73 -8.42 -13.15
CA PHE A 161 3.54 -8.64 -13.96
C PHE A 161 3.93 -9.35 -15.25
N SER A 162 3.31 -10.51 -15.52
CA SER A 162 3.54 -11.29 -16.76
C SER A 162 2.74 -10.76 -17.96
N LEU A 163 1.66 -10.04 -17.69
CA LEU A 163 0.84 -9.39 -18.69
C LEU A 163 0.74 -7.90 -18.35
N ASP A 164 0.89 -7.07 -19.34
CA ASP A 164 0.81 -5.63 -19.18
C ASP A 164 -0.02 -5.01 -20.31
N VAL A 165 -0.51 -3.82 -20.09
CA VAL A 165 -1.30 -3.05 -21.04
C VAL A 165 -0.72 -1.65 -21.11
N ASP A 166 -0.53 -1.16 -22.31
CA ASP A 166 -0.05 0.18 -22.56
C ASP A 166 -1.08 1.23 -22.17
N VAL A 167 -0.58 2.34 -21.65
CA VAL A 167 -1.36 3.56 -21.40
C VAL A 167 -1.08 4.51 -22.55
N PRO A 168 -1.99 4.73 -23.52
CA PRO A 168 -1.74 5.61 -24.66
C PRO A 168 -1.34 7.02 -24.22
N ASP A 169 -0.33 7.60 -24.86
CA ASP A 169 0.14 8.97 -24.56
C ASP A 169 -0.96 10.01 -24.83
N SER A 170 -1.78 9.74 -25.85
CA SER A 170 -2.94 10.56 -26.22
C SER A 170 -4.10 9.69 -26.68
N ILE A 171 -5.32 10.21 -26.60
CA ILE A 171 -6.52 9.49 -27.02
C ILE A 171 -6.43 9.15 -28.52
N GLY A 172 -6.54 7.86 -28.83
CA GLY A 172 -6.51 7.35 -30.20
C GLY A 172 -5.11 7.11 -30.77
N GLU A 173 -4.06 7.31 -30.01
CA GLU A 173 -2.68 6.96 -30.40
C GLU A 173 -2.31 5.55 -29.92
N GLU A 174 -1.51 4.84 -30.71
CA GLU A 174 -0.92 3.55 -30.31
C GLU A 174 0.37 3.72 -29.51
N LYS A 175 0.97 4.93 -29.57
CA LYS A 175 2.22 5.22 -28.87
C LYS A 175 2.00 5.32 -27.38
N SER A 176 2.87 4.64 -26.62
CA SER A 176 2.90 4.68 -25.17
C SER A 176 4.34 4.54 -24.67
N PHE A 177 4.73 5.36 -23.69
CA PHE A 177 5.93 5.13 -22.91
C PHE A 177 5.65 4.50 -21.54
N LEU A 178 4.38 4.44 -21.15
CA LEU A 178 3.92 4.00 -19.83
C LEU A 178 2.97 2.82 -19.96
N THR A 179 3.18 1.80 -19.13
CA THR A 179 2.26 0.68 -18.99
C THR A 179 1.53 0.74 -17.65
N PHE A 180 0.43 0.00 -17.50
CA PHE A 180 -0.30 -0.05 -16.23
C PHE A 180 0.54 -0.68 -15.11
N SER A 181 1.41 -1.66 -15.40
CA SER A 181 2.30 -2.23 -14.39
C SER A 181 3.37 -1.23 -13.95
N ALA A 182 3.97 -0.50 -14.90
CA ALA A 182 4.94 0.55 -14.59
C ALA A 182 4.31 1.69 -13.78
N LEU A 183 3.09 2.12 -14.13
CA LEU A 183 2.33 3.10 -13.37
C LEU A 183 2.08 2.62 -11.93
N LYS A 184 1.61 1.37 -11.77
CA LYS A 184 1.35 0.77 -10.46
C LYS A 184 2.63 0.64 -9.63
N ALA A 185 3.75 0.25 -10.25
CA ALA A 185 5.05 0.18 -9.59
C ALA A 185 5.55 1.57 -9.17
N ALA A 186 5.39 2.60 -10.03
CA ALA A 186 5.72 3.99 -9.71
C ALA A 186 4.90 4.51 -8.53
N GLN A 187 3.61 4.19 -8.46
CA GLN A 187 2.74 4.56 -7.34
C GLN A 187 3.14 3.85 -6.03
N ALA A 188 3.47 2.55 -6.09
CA ALA A 188 3.97 1.81 -4.94
C ALA A 188 5.30 2.40 -4.42
N LYS A 189 6.23 2.74 -5.34
CA LYS A 189 7.50 3.37 -4.99
C LYS A 189 7.31 4.76 -4.40
N GLY A 190 6.46 5.58 -5.01
CA GLY A 190 6.16 6.93 -4.53
C GLY A 190 5.49 6.94 -3.15
N ASP A 191 4.57 6.02 -2.90
CA ASP A 191 3.94 5.87 -1.59
C ASP A 191 4.93 5.42 -0.50
N ARG A 192 5.77 4.44 -0.82
CA ARG A 192 6.82 3.97 0.08
C ARG A 192 7.82 5.07 0.42
N GLN A 193 8.22 5.88 -0.57
CA GLN A 193 9.11 7.02 -0.34
C GLN A 193 8.47 8.05 0.58
N ALA A 194 7.22 8.43 0.34
CA ALA A 194 6.49 9.36 1.19
C ALA A 194 6.35 8.84 2.64
N LEU A 195 6.06 7.54 2.83
CA LEU A 195 6.04 6.91 4.15
C LEU A 195 7.42 6.95 4.83
N THR A 196 8.48 6.68 4.09
CA THR A 196 9.86 6.73 4.62
C THR A 196 10.24 8.15 5.05
N GLU A 197 9.93 9.16 4.23
CA GLU A 197 10.17 10.58 4.54
C GLU A 197 9.34 11.06 5.73
N ALA A 198 8.13 10.53 5.90
CA ALA A 198 7.31 10.75 7.09
C ALA A 198 7.79 9.97 8.32
N GLY A 199 8.93 9.28 8.25
CA GLY A 199 9.51 8.51 9.36
C GLY A 199 8.74 7.23 9.70
N ARG A 200 7.93 6.70 8.78
CA ARG A 200 7.16 5.48 9.01
C ARG A 200 8.01 4.22 8.89
N ARG A 201 7.68 3.22 9.69
CA ARG A 201 8.32 1.90 9.66
C ARG A 201 7.73 1.10 8.50
N ILE A 202 8.51 0.87 7.45
CA ILE A 202 8.06 0.17 6.25
C ILE A 202 9.11 -0.79 5.72
N ILE A 203 8.65 -1.98 5.30
CA ILE A 203 9.39 -2.92 4.48
C ILE A 203 8.60 -3.26 3.21
N ARG A 204 9.30 -3.58 2.13
CA ARG A 204 8.68 -4.10 0.91
C ARG A 204 9.14 -5.54 0.69
N ILE A 205 8.19 -6.42 0.42
CA ILE A 205 8.38 -7.79 -0.04
C ILE A 205 7.94 -7.84 -1.49
N HIS A 206 8.87 -8.07 -2.39
CA HIS A 206 8.62 -8.16 -3.83
C HIS A 206 8.73 -9.61 -4.29
N PHE A 207 7.64 -10.15 -4.83
CA PHE A 207 7.58 -11.53 -5.30
C PHE A 207 8.00 -11.59 -6.77
N LYS A 208 9.08 -12.33 -7.07
CA LYS A 208 9.59 -12.61 -8.43
C LYS A 208 8.86 -13.77 -9.11
N LYS A 209 8.20 -14.60 -8.34
CA LYS A 209 7.41 -15.76 -8.78
C LYS A 209 5.98 -15.61 -8.28
N ASN A 210 5.23 -16.72 -8.22
CA ASN A 210 3.86 -16.74 -7.74
C ASN A 210 3.74 -16.16 -6.30
N PRO A 211 3.07 -15.01 -6.12
CA PRO A 211 2.95 -14.38 -4.82
C PRO A 211 2.12 -15.20 -3.82
N VAL A 212 1.18 -16.03 -4.31
CA VAL A 212 0.34 -16.90 -3.44
C VAL A 212 1.23 -17.93 -2.74
N ASP A 213 2.16 -18.56 -3.46
CA ASP A 213 3.08 -19.55 -2.88
C ASP A 213 4.07 -18.86 -1.93
N GLY A 214 4.56 -17.68 -2.30
CA GLY A 214 5.40 -16.87 -1.43
C GLY A 214 4.71 -16.49 -0.12
N LEU A 215 3.45 -16.06 -0.19
CA LEU A 215 2.63 -15.73 0.99
C LEU A 215 2.36 -16.97 1.86
N LYS A 216 2.04 -18.12 1.26
CA LYS A 216 1.88 -19.38 1.99
C LYS A 216 3.17 -19.79 2.72
N THR A 217 4.32 -19.67 2.06
CA THR A 217 5.62 -19.92 2.68
C THR A 217 5.89 -19.02 3.88
N ILE A 218 5.56 -17.74 3.77
CA ILE A 218 5.66 -16.77 4.88
C ILE A 218 4.72 -17.17 6.02
N VAL A 219 3.46 -17.45 5.73
CA VAL A 219 2.44 -17.84 6.74
C VAL A 219 2.84 -19.11 7.50
N ASN A 220 3.34 -20.12 6.77
CA ASN A 220 3.77 -21.37 7.39
C ASN A 220 5.06 -21.22 8.22
N GLY A 221 5.86 -20.20 7.93
CA GLY A 221 7.07 -19.88 8.66
C GLY A 221 6.87 -18.96 9.86
N LEU A 222 5.75 -18.24 9.96
CA LEU A 222 5.42 -17.37 11.10
C LEU A 222 4.85 -18.14 12.26
#